data_a33fc7068523675b781eb6bce63ed001
#
_entry.id   a33fc7068523675b781eb6bce63ed001
#
_cell.length_a   1.000
_cell.length_b   1.000
_cell.length_c   1.000
_cell.angle_alpha   90.00
_cell.angle_beta   90.00
_cell.angle_gamma   90.00
#
_symmetry.space_group_name_H-M   'P 1'
#
loop_
_entity.id
_entity.type
_entity.pdbx_description
1 polymer ?
#
loop_
_entity_poly.entity_id
_entity_poly.type
_entity_poly.pdbx_seq_one_letter_code
_entity_poly.pdbx_strand_id
1 'polypeptide(L)'
;PRTQTYRVTYKVDLPADGNKARLWLPLPDINDSAHQFSQGSVWSGNATIAQFDTVPGTASPMFYGEWRGGGPRTATVSSVGKTTNRTVDLQHYSEQRGAAIPSGVKRYLQATKRIPLDGIVRKTALSIVKEANAHSPLQKAQAIYDWVVDNSYRDPETRGCGRGDIKSMLESGNLGGKCADLNTLFVGLARAAGVPARDNYGIRIDESAAH
;
A
#
# COMPACT_ATOMS: atom_id res chain seq x y z
N PRO A 1 -10.93 2.26 23.31
CA PRO A 1 -10.39 2.69 22.00
C PRO A 1 -11.18 3.88 21.48
N ARG A 2 -10.49 4.96 21.06
CA ARG A 2 -11.13 6.13 20.48
C ARG A 2 -11.55 5.80 19.04
N THR A 3 -12.82 6.05 18.70
CA THR A 3 -13.35 5.92 17.35
C THR A 3 -13.52 7.30 16.76
N GLN A 4 -13.07 7.49 15.53
CA GLN A 4 -13.22 8.73 14.76
C GLN A 4 -13.99 8.46 13.47
N THR A 5 -14.87 9.39 13.11
CA THR A 5 -15.54 9.43 11.81
C THR A 5 -14.92 10.56 11.00
N TYR A 6 -14.55 10.31 9.78
CA TYR A 6 -13.93 11.27 8.89
C TYR A 6 -14.62 11.30 7.53
N ARG A 7 -14.49 12.42 6.86
CA ARG A 7 -14.89 12.59 5.46
C ARG A 7 -13.68 13.03 4.66
N VAL A 8 -13.34 12.30 3.60
CA VAL A 8 -12.33 12.69 2.62
C VAL A 8 -13.06 13.18 1.38
N THR A 9 -12.74 14.41 0.94
CA THR A 9 -13.31 14.99 -0.28
C THR A 9 -12.19 15.38 -1.23
N TYR A 10 -12.18 14.76 -2.40
CA TYR A 10 -11.37 15.18 -3.54
C TYR A 10 -12.15 16.16 -4.38
N LYS A 11 -11.63 17.36 -4.55
CA LYS A 11 -12.12 18.34 -5.51
C LYS A 11 -11.10 18.45 -6.63
N VAL A 12 -11.49 18.09 -7.82
CA VAL A 12 -10.62 18.07 -9.00
C VAL A 12 -11.14 19.03 -10.05
N ASP A 13 -10.24 19.88 -10.50
CA ASP A 13 -10.45 20.79 -11.61
C ASP A 13 -9.28 20.58 -12.59
N LEU A 14 -9.58 20.10 -13.78
CA LEU A 14 -8.57 19.78 -14.78
C LEU A 14 -8.57 20.83 -15.89
N PRO A 15 -7.38 21.11 -16.49
CA PRO A 15 -7.28 22.06 -17.58
C PRO A 15 -8.21 21.75 -18.75
N ALA A 16 -8.81 22.79 -19.30
CA ALA A 16 -9.68 22.72 -20.49
C ALA A 16 -8.84 22.84 -21.78
N ASP A 17 -7.95 21.87 -22.02
CA ASP A 17 -7.02 21.86 -23.14
C ASP A 17 -7.57 21.27 -24.44
N GLY A 18 -8.85 20.93 -24.47
CA GLY A 18 -9.51 20.32 -25.65
C GLY A 18 -9.28 18.82 -25.81
N ASN A 19 -8.34 18.22 -25.09
CA ASN A 19 -8.00 16.82 -25.20
C ASN A 19 -8.93 15.94 -24.33
N LYS A 20 -8.93 14.65 -24.59
CA LYS A 20 -9.55 13.66 -23.72
C LYS A 20 -8.81 13.60 -22.38
N ALA A 21 -9.53 13.66 -21.26
CA ALA A 21 -8.96 13.53 -19.93
C ALA A 21 -9.53 12.31 -19.22
N ARG A 22 -8.70 11.70 -18.39
CA ARG A 22 -9.07 10.58 -17.52
C ARG A 22 -8.55 10.81 -16.12
N LEU A 23 -9.35 10.45 -15.15
CA LEU A 23 -9.06 10.58 -13.72
C LEU A 23 -9.29 9.25 -13.02
N TRP A 24 -8.33 8.85 -12.19
CA TRP A 24 -8.47 7.74 -11.25
C TRP A 24 -8.17 8.27 -9.86
N LEU A 25 -9.14 8.10 -8.94
CA LEU A 25 -8.95 8.45 -7.53
C LEU A 25 -9.10 7.20 -6.68
N PRO A 26 -8.10 6.88 -5.86
CA PRO A 26 -8.22 5.79 -4.89
C PRO A 26 -9.26 6.16 -3.85
N LEU A 27 -10.09 5.21 -3.48
CA LEU A 27 -11.10 5.36 -2.45
C LEU A 27 -10.66 4.64 -1.17
N PRO A 28 -11.18 5.03 0.00
CA PRO A 28 -10.97 4.28 1.21
C PRO A 28 -11.46 2.84 1.03
N ASP A 29 -10.52 1.90 1.08
CA ASP A 29 -10.79 0.48 0.97
C ASP A 29 -10.47 -0.18 2.30
N ILE A 30 -11.44 -0.16 3.22
CA ILE A 30 -11.10 -0.70 4.51
C ILE A 30 -12.31 -1.31 5.15
N ASN A 31 -12.68 -2.46 4.59
CA ASN A 31 -13.62 -3.38 5.20
C ASN A 31 -12.96 -4.71 5.57
N ASP A 32 -11.63 -4.79 5.50
CA ASP A 32 -10.87 -6.00 5.84
C ASP A 32 -10.35 -6.00 7.27
N SER A 33 -10.67 -4.99 8.04
CA SER A 33 -10.29 -4.91 9.45
C SER A 33 -11.43 -4.35 10.32
N ALA A 34 -11.56 -4.90 11.53
CA ALA A 34 -12.52 -4.40 12.54
C ALA A 34 -12.21 -2.96 13.02
N HIS A 35 -11.07 -2.39 12.61
CA HIS A 35 -10.60 -1.07 13.07
C HIS A 35 -10.86 0.05 12.09
N GLN A 36 -11.20 -0.30 10.86
CA GLN A 36 -11.49 0.66 9.81
C GLN A 36 -12.70 0.18 9.03
N PHE A 37 -13.57 1.10 8.70
CA PHE A 37 -14.81 0.81 8.02
C PHE A 37 -15.17 1.95 7.07
N SER A 38 -15.35 1.64 5.77
CA SER A 38 -15.83 2.59 4.78
C SER A 38 -17.37 2.55 4.74
N GLN A 39 -17.99 3.72 4.79
CA GLN A 39 -19.45 3.89 4.66
C GLN A 39 -19.89 4.17 3.23
N GLY A 40 -18.96 4.15 2.28
CA GLY A 40 -19.21 4.39 0.87
C GLY A 40 -18.74 5.75 0.38
N SER A 41 -18.92 5.96 -0.91
CA SER A 41 -18.49 7.16 -1.64
C SER A 41 -19.59 7.68 -2.54
N VAL A 42 -19.60 8.99 -2.73
CA VAL A 42 -20.50 9.69 -3.67
C VAL A 42 -19.68 10.63 -4.54
N TRP A 43 -20.19 10.93 -5.73
CA TRP A 43 -19.54 11.88 -6.61
C TRP A 43 -20.53 12.89 -7.22
N SER A 44 -20.01 14.01 -7.69
CA SER A 44 -20.69 15.00 -8.52
C SER A 44 -19.69 15.64 -9.48
N GLY A 45 -20.18 16.20 -10.57
CA GLY A 45 -19.33 16.85 -11.58
C GLY A 45 -19.88 16.69 -12.98
N ASN A 46 -19.03 16.91 -13.99
CA ASN A 46 -19.43 16.91 -15.39
C ASN A 46 -18.68 15.88 -16.26
N ALA A 47 -18.15 14.82 -15.65
CA ALA A 47 -17.53 13.75 -16.39
C ALA A 47 -18.50 13.09 -17.37
N THR A 48 -18.04 12.79 -18.61
CA THR A 48 -18.83 12.08 -19.62
C THR A 48 -19.10 10.63 -19.21
N ILE A 49 -18.13 10.01 -18.56
CA ILE A 49 -18.24 8.70 -17.93
C ILE A 49 -17.75 8.85 -16.50
N ALA A 50 -18.50 8.33 -15.56
CA ALA A 50 -18.10 8.26 -14.16
C ALA A 50 -18.59 6.97 -13.53
N GLN A 51 -17.70 6.27 -12.84
CA GLN A 51 -18.02 5.01 -12.20
C GLN A 51 -17.13 4.74 -11.00
N PHE A 52 -17.67 3.99 -10.06
CA PHE A 52 -16.91 3.35 -9.01
C PHE A 52 -16.56 1.92 -9.46
N ASP A 53 -15.30 1.57 -9.38
CA ASP A 53 -14.81 0.28 -9.85
C ASP A 53 -13.73 -0.26 -8.91
N THR A 54 -13.34 -1.49 -9.13
CA THR A 54 -12.23 -2.12 -8.42
C THR A 54 -11.11 -2.39 -9.42
N VAL A 55 -9.90 -1.99 -9.08
CA VAL A 55 -8.74 -2.25 -9.94
C VAL A 55 -8.60 -3.75 -10.18
N PRO A 56 -8.57 -4.22 -11.44
CA PRO A 56 -8.44 -5.65 -11.77
C PRO A 56 -7.25 -6.30 -11.08
N GLY A 57 -7.47 -7.46 -10.48
CA GLY A 57 -6.43 -8.20 -9.74
C GLY A 57 -6.14 -7.67 -8.33
N THR A 58 -6.83 -6.64 -7.90
CA THR A 58 -6.72 -6.08 -6.53
C THR A 58 -8.09 -6.05 -5.85
N ALA A 59 -8.13 -5.64 -4.58
CA ALA A 59 -9.39 -5.33 -3.91
C ALA A 59 -9.57 -3.82 -3.72
N SER A 60 -8.77 -2.99 -4.40
CA SER A 60 -8.72 -1.55 -4.18
C SER A 60 -9.79 -0.83 -4.99
N PRO A 61 -10.79 -0.21 -4.34
CA PRO A 61 -11.81 0.56 -5.04
C PRO A 61 -11.23 1.87 -5.57
N MET A 62 -11.72 2.26 -6.74
CA MET A 62 -11.33 3.47 -7.44
C MET A 62 -12.55 4.21 -7.95
N PHE A 63 -12.49 5.52 -7.96
CA PHE A 63 -13.34 6.33 -8.82
C PHE A 63 -12.64 6.52 -10.17
N TYR A 64 -13.37 6.27 -11.24
CA TYR A 64 -12.96 6.57 -12.61
C TYR A 64 -13.82 7.67 -13.20
N GLY A 65 -13.19 8.71 -13.76
CA GLY A 65 -13.84 9.78 -14.51
C GLY A 65 -13.20 9.96 -15.88
N GLU A 66 -14.02 10.15 -16.93
CA GLU A 66 -13.55 10.45 -18.27
C GLU A 66 -14.30 11.63 -18.86
N TRP A 67 -13.58 12.54 -19.47
CA TRP A 67 -14.08 13.68 -20.25
C TRP A 67 -13.65 13.51 -21.70
N ARG A 68 -14.61 13.62 -22.62
CA ARG A 68 -14.38 13.42 -24.06
C ARG A 68 -14.39 14.70 -24.89
N GLY A 69 -14.64 15.83 -24.27
CA GLY A 69 -14.73 17.14 -24.93
C GLY A 69 -13.83 18.18 -24.28
N GLY A 70 -13.71 19.32 -24.93
CA GLY A 70 -13.14 20.54 -24.37
C GLY A 70 -14.09 21.17 -23.34
N GLY A 71 -13.58 22.17 -22.61
CA GLY A 71 -14.32 22.88 -21.59
C GLY A 71 -13.93 22.52 -20.16
N PRO A 72 -14.58 23.13 -19.18
CA PRO A 72 -14.31 22.85 -17.76
C PRO A 72 -14.52 21.38 -17.43
N ARG A 73 -13.62 20.81 -16.64
CA ARG A 73 -13.64 19.40 -16.25
C ARG A 73 -13.56 19.30 -14.75
N THR A 74 -14.68 19.06 -14.12
CA THR A 74 -14.77 19.03 -12.65
C THR A 74 -15.27 17.70 -12.14
N ALA A 75 -14.73 17.25 -11.03
CA ALA A 75 -15.24 16.14 -10.26
C ALA A 75 -15.04 16.41 -8.77
N THR A 76 -16.06 16.12 -7.99
CA THR A 76 -15.99 16.08 -6.53
C THR A 76 -16.35 14.69 -6.08
N VAL A 77 -15.45 14.01 -5.37
CA VAL A 77 -15.67 12.66 -4.83
C VAL A 77 -15.51 12.73 -3.32
N SER A 78 -16.54 12.32 -2.59
CA SER A 78 -16.54 12.31 -1.13
C SER A 78 -16.74 10.90 -0.59
N SER A 79 -15.90 10.50 0.34
CA SER A 79 -15.95 9.22 1.03
C SER A 79 -16.06 9.44 2.53
N VAL A 80 -16.87 8.62 3.20
CA VAL A 80 -17.00 8.63 4.66
C VAL A 80 -16.46 7.33 5.23
N GLY A 81 -15.67 7.42 6.27
CA GLY A 81 -15.13 6.27 6.96
C GLY A 81 -15.05 6.46 8.47
N LYS A 82 -14.86 5.35 9.15
CA LYS A 82 -14.59 5.30 10.60
C LYS A 82 -13.28 4.57 10.85
N THR A 83 -12.51 5.06 11.81
CA THR A 83 -11.31 4.39 12.32
C THR A 83 -11.39 4.27 13.83
N THR A 84 -10.86 3.19 14.35
CA THR A 84 -10.73 2.95 15.79
C THR A 84 -9.26 2.68 16.10
N ASN A 85 -8.73 3.32 17.14
CA ASN A 85 -7.36 3.10 17.57
C ASN A 85 -7.12 1.62 17.87
N ARG A 86 -6.03 1.11 17.31
CA ARG A 86 -5.59 -0.26 17.51
C ARG A 86 -4.15 -0.27 18.03
N THR A 87 -3.94 -1.06 19.07
CA THR A 87 -2.60 -1.41 19.55
C THR A 87 -2.48 -2.93 19.57
N VAL A 88 -1.38 -3.45 19.11
CA VAL A 88 -1.05 -4.87 19.16
C VAL A 88 0.21 -5.02 20.00
N ASP A 89 0.14 -5.80 21.05
CA ASP A 89 1.30 -6.17 21.83
C ASP A 89 2.04 -7.32 21.13
N LEU A 90 3.09 -6.97 20.41
CA LEU A 90 3.90 -7.94 19.68
C LEU A 90 4.83 -8.74 20.61
N GLN A 91 5.13 -8.25 21.82
CA GLN A 91 6.03 -8.94 22.75
C GLN A 91 5.35 -10.16 23.37
N HIS A 92 4.04 -10.08 23.61
CA HIS A 92 3.24 -11.17 24.14
C HIS A 92 2.41 -11.90 23.08
N TYR A 93 2.63 -11.59 21.80
CA TYR A 93 1.93 -12.27 20.72
C TYR A 93 2.44 -13.71 20.56
N SER A 94 1.58 -14.68 20.79
CA SER A 94 1.90 -16.09 20.53
C SER A 94 1.42 -16.51 19.15
N GLU A 95 2.34 -16.89 18.31
CA GLU A 95 1.98 -17.46 17.00
C GLU A 95 1.48 -18.90 17.17
N GLN A 96 0.39 -19.23 16.51
CA GLN A 96 -0.05 -20.61 16.39
C GLN A 96 0.91 -21.36 15.44
N ARG A 97 1.76 -22.20 15.98
CA ARG A 97 2.69 -23.01 15.17
C ARG A 97 1.91 -23.88 14.18
N GLY A 98 2.32 -23.84 12.91
CA GLY A 98 1.70 -24.66 11.86
C GLY A 98 0.33 -24.19 11.38
N ALA A 99 -0.14 -23.04 11.80
CA ALA A 99 -1.37 -22.47 11.28
C ALA A 99 -1.28 -22.28 9.75
N ALA A 100 -2.27 -22.80 9.03
CA ALA A 100 -2.35 -22.61 7.59
C ALA A 100 -2.59 -21.13 7.26
N ILE A 101 -1.92 -20.64 6.22
CA ILE A 101 -2.14 -19.29 5.72
C ILE A 101 -3.60 -19.18 5.24
N PRO A 102 -4.41 -18.25 5.80
CA PRO A 102 -5.78 -18.06 5.39
C PRO A 102 -5.91 -17.79 3.89
N SER A 103 -6.93 -18.35 3.24
CA SER A 103 -7.11 -18.22 1.77
C SER A 103 -7.17 -16.77 1.31
N GLY A 104 -7.81 -15.88 2.07
CA GLY A 104 -7.96 -14.46 1.75
C GLY A 104 -6.64 -13.69 1.67
N VAL A 105 -5.57 -14.17 2.33
CA VAL A 105 -4.24 -13.51 2.31
C VAL A 105 -3.22 -14.20 1.40
N LYS A 106 -3.54 -15.37 0.83
CA LYS A 106 -2.62 -16.10 -0.07
C LYS A 106 -2.20 -15.27 -1.28
N ARG A 107 -3.08 -14.38 -1.78
CA ARG A 107 -2.74 -13.45 -2.87
C ARG A 107 -1.55 -12.55 -2.54
N TYR A 108 -1.31 -12.27 -1.27
CA TYR A 108 -0.19 -11.44 -0.82
C TYR A 108 1.15 -12.18 -0.72
N LEU A 109 1.21 -13.41 -1.21
CA LEU A 109 2.43 -14.16 -1.47
C LEU A 109 2.83 -14.16 -2.96
N GLN A 110 2.03 -13.53 -3.82
CA GLN A 110 2.27 -13.56 -5.26
C GLN A 110 3.25 -12.46 -5.69
N ALA A 111 4.05 -12.77 -6.70
CA ALA A 111 4.89 -11.80 -7.37
C ALA A 111 4.05 -10.76 -8.14
N THR A 112 4.61 -9.58 -8.31
CA THR A 112 4.10 -8.58 -9.25
C THR A 112 5.25 -8.11 -10.14
N LYS A 113 4.94 -7.32 -11.17
CA LYS A 113 5.95 -6.79 -12.10
C LYS A 113 7.11 -6.06 -11.37
N ARG A 114 6.83 -5.37 -10.27
CA ARG A 114 7.82 -4.60 -9.49
C ARG A 114 8.31 -5.32 -8.25
N ILE A 115 7.67 -6.41 -7.89
CA ILE A 115 7.99 -7.26 -6.74
C ILE A 115 8.21 -8.69 -7.26
N PRO A 116 9.29 -8.96 -7.99
CA PRO A 116 9.66 -10.33 -8.29
C PRO A 116 10.06 -11.06 -7.00
N LEU A 117 9.82 -12.36 -6.93
CA LEU A 117 10.10 -13.16 -5.73
C LEU A 117 11.21 -14.19 -5.97
N ASP A 118 11.92 -14.05 -7.06
CA ASP A 118 13.03 -14.93 -7.47
C ASP A 118 14.39 -14.16 -7.47
N GLY A 119 15.40 -14.76 -8.02
CA GLY A 119 16.71 -14.17 -8.23
C GLY A 119 17.30 -13.54 -6.96
N ILE A 120 17.74 -12.29 -7.07
CA ILE A 120 18.38 -11.55 -5.99
C ILE A 120 17.42 -11.30 -4.82
N VAL A 121 16.13 -11.07 -5.09
CA VAL A 121 15.13 -10.80 -4.04
C VAL A 121 15.00 -12.03 -3.13
N ARG A 122 14.87 -13.22 -3.72
CA ARG A 122 14.79 -14.47 -2.95
C ARG A 122 16.09 -14.75 -2.19
N LYS A 123 17.23 -14.56 -2.85
CA LYS A 123 18.54 -14.77 -2.23
C LYS A 123 18.71 -13.88 -0.99
N THR A 124 18.42 -12.60 -1.11
CA THR A 124 18.52 -11.65 -0.02
C THR A 124 17.56 -12.00 1.12
N ALA A 125 16.29 -12.26 0.81
CA ALA A 125 15.28 -12.62 1.82
C ALA A 125 15.68 -13.86 2.62
N LEU A 126 16.16 -14.91 1.94
CA LEU A 126 16.58 -16.15 2.61
C LEU A 126 17.86 -15.97 3.43
N SER A 127 18.80 -15.12 3.00
CA SER A 127 20.01 -14.78 3.78
C SER A 127 19.61 -14.13 5.09
N ILE A 128 18.77 -13.07 5.03
CA ILE A 128 18.28 -12.34 6.22
C ILE A 128 17.64 -13.30 7.23
N VAL A 129 16.70 -14.12 6.75
CA VAL A 129 15.96 -15.07 7.61
C VAL A 129 16.90 -16.12 8.24
N LYS A 130 17.89 -16.59 7.49
CA LYS A 130 18.88 -17.55 7.96
C LYS A 130 19.81 -16.94 9.01
N GLU A 131 20.35 -15.75 8.74
CA GLU A 131 21.27 -15.04 9.64
C GLU A 131 20.60 -14.68 10.97
N ALA A 132 19.33 -14.30 10.93
CA ALA A 132 18.53 -14.03 12.12
C ALA A 132 17.99 -15.28 12.82
N ASN A 133 18.23 -16.48 12.28
CA ASN A 133 17.63 -17.73 12.77
C ASN A 133 16.10 -17.64 12.95
N ALA A 134 15.43 -16.95 12.02
CA ALA A 134 14.00 -16.64 12.11
C ALA A 134 13.16 -17.80 11.51
N HIS A 135 12.31 -18.41 12.32
CA HIS A 135 11.51 -19.58 11.93
C HIS A 135 10.03 -19.25 11.73
N SER A 136 9.46 -18.41 12.60
CA SER A 136 8.05 -18.05 12.53
C SER A 136 7.80 -16.86 11.59
N PRO A 137 6.57 -16.68 11.08
CA PRO A 137 6.22 -15.53 10.26
C PRO A 137 6.54 -14.19 10.92
N LEU A 138 6.28 -14.02 12.20
CA LEU A 138 6.60 -12.80 12.94
C LEU A 138 8.11 -12.58 13.04
N GLN A 139 8.89 -13.61 13.39
CA GLN A 139 10.35 -13.52 13.44
C GLN A 139 10.95 -13.15 12.08
N LYS A 140 10.45 -13.75 10.99
CA LYS A 140 10.88 -13.40 9.62
C LYS A 140 10.55 -11.96 9.26
N ALA A 141 9.34 -11.51 9.60
CA ALA A 141 8.93 -10.13 9.36
C ALA A 141 9.80 -9.14 10.15
N GLN A 142 10.09 -9.45 11.42
CA GLN A 142 10.97 -8.63 12.25
C GLN A 142 12.40 -8.56 11.68
N ALA A 143 12.99 -9.71 11.36
CA ALA A 143 14.34 -9.76 10.79
C ALA A 143 14.45 -8.96 9.49
N ILE A 144 13.45 -9.05 8.63
CA ILE A 144 13.41 -8.28 7.37
C ILE A 144 13.22 -6.79 7.65
N TYR A 145 12.37 -6.43 8.62
CA TYR A 145 12.17 -5.05 9.02
C TYR A 145 13.48 -4.43 9.52
N ASP A 146 14.15 -5.11 10.44
CA ASP A 146 15.43 -4.63 11.01
C ASP A 146 16.47 -4.48 9.90
N TRP A 147 16.58 -5.48 9.00
CA TRP A 147 17.49 -5.40 7.88
C TRP A 147 17.18 -4.20 6.94
N VAL A 148 15.90 -3.95 6.63
CA VAL A 148 15.51 -2.80 5.81
C VAL A 148 15.86 -1.48 6.51
N VAL A 149 15.61 -1.37 7.81
CA VAL A 149 15.96 -0.18 8.60
C VAL A 149 17.46 0.08 8.59
N ASP A 150 18.27 -0.97 8.76
CA ASP A 150 19.72 -0.84 8.86
C ASP A 150 20.42 -0.61 7.50
N ASN A 151 19.83 -1.06 6.40
CA ASN A 151 20.47 -1.06 5.09
C ASN A 151 19.87 -0.05 4.10
N SER A 152 18.72 0.54 4.41
CA SER A 152 18.07 1.51 3.52
C SER A 152 18.00 2.90 4.15
N TYR A 153 17.78 3.91 3.31
CA TYR A 153 17.67 5.29 3.77
C TYR A 153 16.64 6.07 2.95
N ARG A 154 16.10 7.12 3.59
CA ARG A 154 15.22 8.05 2.88
C ARG A 154 16.06 9.01 2.04
N ASP A 155 15.89 8.94 0.74
CA ASP A 155 16.52 9.83 -0.23
C ASP A 155 15.56 10.98 -0.60
N PRO A 156 15.81 12.22 -0.20
CA PRO A 156 14.97 13.37 -0.51
C PRO A 156 14.94 13.70 -2.01
N GLU A 157 15.98 13.33 -2.77
CA GLU A 157 16.08 13.61 -4.20
C GLU A 157 15.24 12.65 -5.07
N THR A 158 14.79 11.54 -4.50
CA THR A 158 13.90 10.60 -5.21
C THR A 158 12.63 11.29 -5.66
N ARG A 159 12.32 11.21 -6.97
CA ARG A 159 11.14 11.83 -7.56
C ARG A 159 9.85 11.18 -7.08
N GLY A 160 8.87 11.98 -6.67
CA GLY A 160 7.56 11.52 -6.20
C GLY A 160 7.67 10.68 -4.94
N CYS A 161 7.01 9.53 -4.92
CA CYS A 161 7.06 8.56 -3.81
C CYS A 161 8.06 7.42 -4.05
N GLY A 162 8.81 7.44 -5.15
CA GLY A 162 9.67 6.35 -5.58
C GLY A 162 9.01 5.45 -6.63
N ARG A 163 9.73 4.45 -7.09
CA ARG A 163 9.32 3.52 -8.18
C ARG A 163 8.92 2.14 -7.67
N GLY A 164 9.41 1.75 -6.51
CA GLY A 164 9.21 0.43 -5.92
C GLY A 164 9.80 -0.73 -6.75
N ASP A 165 10.88 -0.49 -7.48
CA ASP A 165 11.58 -1.51 -8.28
C ASP A 165 12.67 -2.17 -7.42
N ILE A 166 12.25 -3.11 -6.59
CA ILE A 166 13.12 -3.75 -5.60
C ILE A 166 14.25 -4.57 -6.20
N LYS A 167 14.05 -5.11 -7.41
CA LYS A 167 15.11 -5.85 -8.10
C LYS A 167 16.27 -4.91 -8.44
N SER A 168 15.97 -3.79 -9.08
CA SER A 168 16.97 -2.78 -9.43
C SER A 168 17.67 -2.21 -8.20
N MET A 169 16.94 -1.99 -7.10
CA MET A 169 17.53 -1.53 -5.85
C MET A 169 18.56 -2.51 -5.30
N LEU A 170 18.21 -3.79 -5.24
CA LEU A 170 19.11 -4.83 -4.73
C LEU A 170 20.30 -5.11 -5.66
N GLU A 171 20.10 -5.10 -6.98
CA GLU A 171 21.16 -5.31 -7.96
C GLU A 171 22.18 -4.17 -7.98
N SER A 172 21.73 -2.93 -7.83
CA SER A 172 22.61 -1.77 -7.78
C SER A 172 23.29 -1.55 -6.44
N GLY A 173 22.77 -2.17 -5.37
CA GLY A 173 23.19 -1.89 -3.99
C GLY A 173 22.75 -0.51 -3.48
N ASN A 174 22.05 0.30 -4.28
CA ASN A 174 21.47 1.56 -3.84
C ASN A 174 20.06 1.32 -3.26
N LEU A 175 19.97 1.29 -1.94
CA LEU A 175 18.73 1.08 -1.20
C LEU A 175 18.10 2.39 -0.70
N GLY A 176 18.54 3.52 -1.24
CA GLY A 176 17.91 4.82 -1.01
C GLY A 176 16.59 4.98 -1.75
N GLY A 177 15.63 5.67 -1.13
CA GLY A 177 14.34 5.92 -1.78
C GLY A 177 13.33 6.63 -0.90
N LYS A 178 12.09 6.66 -1.35
CA LYS A 178 10.95 7.17 -0.59
C LYS A 178 9.97 6.05 -0.22
N CYS A 179 8.78 6.45 0.22
CA CYS A 179 7.79 5.51 0.79
C CYS A 179 7.52 4.30 -0.10
N ALA A 180 7.40 4.47 -1.43
CA ALA A 180 7.13 3.35 -2.32
C ALA A 180 8.32 2.38 -2.39
N ASP A 181 9.55 2.91 -2.43
CA ASP A 181 10.75 2.08 -2.53
C ASP A 181 10.97 1.26 -1.25
N LEU A 182 10.97 1.94 -0.09
CA LEU A 182 11.28 1.31 1.19
C LEU A 182 10.21 0.30 1.63
N ASN A 183 8.92 0.66 1.48
CA ASN A 183 7.84 -0.27 1.84
C ASN A 183 7.77 -1.45 0.88
N THR A 184 7.94 -1.22 -0.44
CA THR A 184 7.92 -2.29 -1.42
C THR A 184 9.11 -3.24 -1.25
N LEU A 185 10.28 -2.73 -0.84
CA LEU A 185 11.44 -3.56 -0.49
C LEU A 185 11.10 -4.52 0.66
N PHE A 186 10.54 -4.00 1.75
CA PHE A 186 10.06 -4.84 2.86
C PHE A 186 9.04 -5.88 2.39
N VAL A 187 8.01 -5.46 1.64
CA VAL A 187 6.95 -6.35 1.16
C VAL A 187 7.50 -7.45 0.26
N GLY A 188 8.41 -7.13 -0.63
CA GLY A 188 9.01 -8.11 -1.55
C GLY A 188 9.86 -9.14 -0.82
N LEU A 189 10.71 -8.71 0.10
CA LEU A 189 11.53 -9.60 0.92
C LEU A 189 10.66 -10.49 1.82
N ALA A 190 9.60 -9.93 2.45
CA ALA A 190 8.67 -10.69 3.26
C ALA A 190 7.94 -11.78 2.44
N ARG A 191 7.42 -11.43 1.27
CA ARG A 191 6.79 -12.40 0.36
C ARG A 191 7.75 -13.51 -0.07
N ALA A 192 8.99 -13.15 -0.44
CA ALA A 192 10.02 -14.10 -0.84
C ALA A 192 10.43 -15.05 0.29
N ALA A 193 10.30 -14.61 1.56
CA ALA A 193 10.50 -15.41 2.75
C ALA A 193 9.25 -16.23 3.17
N GLY A 194 8.14 -16.13 2.41
CA GLY A 194 6.90 -16.85 2.66
C GLY A 194 5.96 -16.17 3.66
N VAL A 195 6.14 -14.90 3.94
CA VAL A 195 5.26 -14.07 4.79
C VAL A 195 4.32 -13.27 3.90
N PRO A 196 2.99 -13.45 3.99
CA PRO A 196 2.04 -12.62 3.24
C PRO A 196 2.17 -11.15 3.62
N ALA A 197 2.43 -10.30 2.64
CA ALA A 197 2.62 -8.87 2.87
C ALA A 197 2.02 -8.02 1.75
N ARG A 198 1.52 -6.85 2.10
CA ARG A 198 1.02 -5.83 1.14
C ARG A 198 1.41 -4.42 1.57
N ASP A 199 1.56 -3.55 0.61
CA ASP A 199 1.63 -2.12 0.86
C ASP A 199 0.25 -1.58 1.25
N ASN A 200 0.23 -0.64 2.17
CA ASN A 200 -0.95 0.14 2.53
C ASN A 200 -0.63 1.62 2.36
N TYR A 201 -1.39 2.28 1.50
CA TYR A 201 -1.31 3.73 1.32
C TYR A 201 -2.55 4.39 1.91
N GLY A 202 -2.39 5.58 2.47
CA GLY A 202 -3.50 6.25 3.10
C GLY A 202 -3.24 7.73 3.36
N ILE A 203 -4.27 8.41 3.83
CA ILE A 203 -4.21 9.78 4.29
C ILE A 203 -4.18 9.75 5.81
N ARG A 204 -3.24 10.48 6.40
CA ARG A 204 -3.18 10.65 7.85
C ARG A 204 -4.34 11.56 8.28
N ILE A 205 -5.16 11.08 9.18
CA ILE A 205 -6.37 11.79 9.68
C ILE A 205 -6.24 12.27 11.12
N ASP A 206 -5.13 11.97 11.79
CA ASP A 206 -4.84 12.42 13.15
C ASP A 206 -3.37 12.81 13.29
N GLU A 207 -3.03 13.57 14.32
CA GLU A 207 -1.65 13.89 14.63
C GLU A 207 -0.87 12.64 15.01
N SER A 208 0.38 12.57 14.57
CA SER A 208 1.29 11.48 14.91
C SER A 208 2.38 12.03 15.82
N ALA A 209 2.64 11.35 16.91
CA ALA A 209 3.77 11.66 17.78
C ALA A 209 5.13 11.32 17.16
N ALA A 210 5.14 10.58 16.04
CA ALA A 210 6.35 10.27 15.28
C ALA A 210 6.53 11.29 14.15
N HIS A 211 7.60 12.03 14.20
CA HIS A 211 8.10 12.90 13.12
C HIS A 211 9.21 12.19 12.37
#